data_c1098474a45d0d21f0e38a3b677af89a
#
_entry.id   c1098474a45d0d21f0e38a3b677af89a
#
_cell.length_a   1.000
_cell.length_b   1.000
_cell.length_c   1.000
_cell.angle_alpha   90.00
_cell.angle_beta   90.00
_cell.angle_gamma   90.00
#
_symmetry.space_group_name_H-M   'P 1'
#
loop_
_entity.id
_entity.type
_entity.pdbx_description
1 polymer ?
#
loop_
_entity_poly.entity_id
_entity_poly.type
_entity_poly.pdbx_seq_one_letter_code
_entity_poly.pdbx_strand_id
1 'polypeptide(L)'
;MRFSARNLLLVLVLFILFLTFTGAFFIVNETKQALVLQFGDPRKVVTKPGLQFKIPFIQDAVFLDSRLLNLDPQPEEMILSDQKRIIVDSFARYNIIDPLKFYQTVRNETTFSDRFGRIINAAVRLSLIHI
;
A
#
# COMPACT_ATOMS: atom_id res chain seq x y z
N MET A 1 -8.38 12.00 50.63
CA MET A 1 -8.85 12.95 49.61
C MET A 1 -10.03 12.33 48.89
N ARG A 2 -11.24 12.84 49.07
CA ARG A 2 -12.45 12.33 48.37
C ARG A 2 -12.46 12.94 46.97
N PHE A 3 -11.95 12.24 46.00
CA PHE A 3 -12.17 12.61 44.60
C PHE A 3 -13.66 12.52 44.32
N SER A 4 -14.30 13.64 44.12
CA SER A 4 -15.70 13.68 43.75
C SER A 4 -15.85 12.94 42.43
N ALA A 5 -16.88 12.09 42.31
CA ALA A 5 -17.17 11.35 41.08
C ALA A 5 -17.17 12.24 39.81
N ARG A 6 -17.52 13.53 40.00
CA ARG A 6 -17.45 14.55 38.94
C ARG A 6 -16.02 14.82 38.48
N ASN A 7 -15.05 14.87 39.40
CA ASN A 7 -13.64 15.10 39.05
C ASN A 7 -13.03 13.86 38.35
N LEU A 8 -13.41 12.66 38.79
CA LEU A 8 -12.99 11.44 38.15
C LEU A 8 -13.52 11.36 36.71
N LEU A 9 -14.77 11.76 36.51
CA LEU A 9 -15.39 11.77 35.17
C LEU A 9 -14.75 12.81 34.27
N LEU A 10 -14.40 14.00 34.81
CA LEU A 10 -13.67 15.03 34.06
C LEU A 10 -12.28 14.55 33.63
N VAL A 11 -11.53 13.88 34.48
CA VAL A 11 -10.21 13.33 34.19
C VAL A 11 -10.34 12.25 33.10
N LEU A 12 -11.36 11.39 33.20
CA LEU A 12 -11.60 10.34 32.20
C LEU A 12 -11.93 10.93 30.82
N VAL A 13 -12.80 11.94 30.76
CA VAL A 13 -13.14 12.62 29.50
C VAL A 13 -11.92 13.32 28.90
N LEU A 14 -11.12 13.99 29.73
CA LEU A 14 -9.92 14.67 29.29
C LEU A 14 -8.85 13.69 28.78
N PHE A 15 -8.75 12.53 29.41
CA PHE A 15 -7.87 11.44 28.97
C PHE A 15 -8.29 10.84 27.63
N ILE A 16 -9.59 10.61 27.42
CA ILE A 16 -10.14 10.14 26.14
C ILE A 16 -9.89 11.18 25.04
N LEU A 17 -10.13 12.46 25.34
CA LEU A 17 -9.86 13.57 24.42
C LEU A 17 -8.38 13.64 24.02
N PHE A 18 -7.48 13.44 24.97
CA PHE A 18 -6.03 13.41 24.72
C PHE A 18 -5.62 12.22 23.83
N LEU A 19 -6.17 11.02 24.08
CA LEU A 19 -5.90 9.85 23.23
C LEU A 19 -6.41 10.03 21.80
N THR A 20 -7.58 10.64 21.63
CA THR A 20 -8.13 10.92 20.30
C THR A 20 -7.30 11.97 19.57
N PHE A 21 -6.80 12.96 20.28
CA PHE A 21 -5.97 14.02 19.69
C PHE A 21 -4.62 13.49 19.20
N THR A 22 -3.95 12.63 19.98
CA THR A 22 -2.67 12.00 19.58
C THR A 22 -2.82 11.04 18.40
N GLY A 23 -3.94 10.35 18.28
CA GLY A 23 -4.22 9.43 17.16
C GLY A 23 -4.67 10.11 15.86
N ALA A 24 -4.98 11.43 15.92
CA ALA A 24 -5.49 12.16 14.76
C ALA A 24 -4.40 12.59 13.76
N PHE A 25 -3.16 12.67 14.20
CA PHE A 25 -2.06 13.13 13.36
C PHE A 25 -1.20 11.98 12.84
N PHE A 26 -0.78 12.08 11.58
CA PHE A 26 0.20 11.18 10.98
C PHE A 26 1.13 11.95 10.05
N ILE A 27 2.34 11.42 9.88
CA ILE A 27 3.37 12.03 9.06
C ILE A 27 3.54 11.21 7.79
N VAL A 28 3.49 11.88 6.64
CA VAL A 28 3.78 11.30 5.34
C VAL A 28 5.20 11.68 4.94
N ASN A 29 6.06 10.69 4.74
CA ASN A 29 7.42 10.87 4.26
C ASN A 29 7.42 11.23 2.77
N GLU A 30 8.48 11.90 2.30
CA GLU A 30 8.65 12.28 0.88
C GLU A 30 8.68 11.08 -0.06
N THR A 31 9.08 9.91 0.43
CA THR A 31 9.16 8.67 -0.34
C THR A 31 7.84 7.90 -0.39
N LYS A 32 6.82 8.35 0.33
CA LYS A 32 5.54 7.65 0.47
C LYS A 32 4.37 8.55 0.13
N GLN A 33 3.32 7.90 -0.32
CA GLN A 33 1.99 8.49 -0.47
C GLN A 33 1.05 7.81 0.52
N ALA A 34 0.10 8.57 1.05
CA ALA A 34 -0.89 8.02 1.97
C ALA A 34 -2.29 8.04 1.36
N LEU A 35 -2.99 6.93 1.50
CA LEU A 35 -4.39 6.79 1.17
C LEU A 35 -5.19 6.67 2.46
N VAL A 36 -6.02 7.66 2.74
CA VAL A 36 -6.90 7.64 3.91
C VAL A 36 -8.17 6.89 3.57
N LEU A 37 -8.37 5.76 4.24
CA LEU A 37 -9.53 4.92 4.12
C LEU A 37 -10.51 5.21 5.24
N GLN A 38 -11.80 5.21 4.94
CA GLN A 38 -12.86 5.27 5.93
C GLN A 38 -13.70 4.00 5.79
N PHE A 39 -13.65 3.14 6.80
CA PHE A 39 -14.29 1.81 6.76
C PHE A 39 -13.90 0.98 5.53
N GLY A 40 -12.63 1.10 5.09
CA GLY A 40 -12.13 0.41 3.90
C GLY A 40 -12.39 1.11 2.57
N ASP A 41 -13.15 2.22 2.57
CA ASP A 41 -13.42 3.03 1.38
C ASP A 41 -12.43 4.19 1.26
N PRO A 42 -11.73 4.36 0.12
CA PRO A 42 -10.76 5.42 -0.06
C PRO A 42 -11.44 6.79 -0.14
N ARG A 43 -11.12 7.67 0.81
CA ARG A 43 -11.71 9.02 0.89
C ARG A 43 -10.76 10.14 0.50
N LYS A 44 -9.49 10.00 0.85
CA LYS A 44 -8.51 11.07 0.63
C LYS A 44 -7.18 10.48 0.19
N VAL A 45 -6.62 11.05 -0.87
CA VAL A 45 -5.26 10.77 -1.32
C VAL A 45 -4.34 11.89 -0.86
N VAL A 46 -3.26 11.53 -0.17
CA VAL A 46 -2.25 12.47 0.30
C VAL A 46 -0.95 12.16 -0.41
N THR A 47 -0.61 13.00 -1.37
CA THR A 47 0.64 12.89 -2.15
C THR A 47 1.74 13.82 -1.63
N LYS A 48 1.37 14.85 -0.87
CA LYS A 48 2.32 15.80 -0.31
C LYS A 48 2.88 15.29 1.02
N PRO A 49 4.21 15.33 1.20
CA PRO A 49 4.82 15.00 2.47
C PRO A 49 4.46 16.03 3.55
N GLY A 50 4.53 15.60 4.80
CA GLY A 50 4.29 16.44 5.95
C GLY A 50 3.25 15.89 6.92
N LEU A 51 2.87 16.73 7.88
CA LEU A 51 1.87 16.40 8.88
C LEU A 51 0.47 16.44 8.28
N GLN A 52 -0.26 15.36 8.44
CA GLN A 52 -1.63 15.22 7.95
C GLN A 52 -2.56 14.84 9.09
N PHE A 53 -3.85 15.15 8.90
CA PHE A 53 -4.90 14.88 9.87
C PHE A 53 -5.83 13.77 9.36
N LYS A 54 -6.17 12.83 10.25
CA LYS A 54 -7.21 11.82 10.03
C LYS A 54 -8.13 11.74 11.25
N ILE A 55 -9.33 11.24 11.07
CA ILE A 55 -10.25 10.97 12.17
C ILE A 55 -9.84 9.62 12.79
N PRO A 56 -9.35 9.60 14.05
CA PRO A 56 -8.98 8.36 14.72
C PRO A 56 -10.21 7.44 14.85
N PHE A 57 -9.98 6.12 14.94
CA PHE A 57 -10.99 5.05 15.04
C PHE A 57 -11.89 4.83 13.82
N ILE A 58 -12.07 5.84 12.95
CA ILE A 58 -12.94 5.75 11.77
C ILE A 58 -12.11 5.67 10.50
N GLN A 59 -10.96 6.34 10.48
CA GLN A 59 -10.09 6.43 9.31
C GLN A 59 -8.74 5.75 9.55
N ASP A 60 -8.31 4.97 8.57
CA ASP A 60 -7.00 4.35 8.52
C ASP A 60 -6.16 4.96 7.41
N ALA A 61 -4.85 5.09 7.64
CA ALA A 61 -3.91 5.55 6.63
C ALA A 61 -3.10 4.37 6.10
N VAL A 62 -3.23 4.09 4.80
CA VAL A 62 -2.43 3.11 4.08
C VAL A 62 -1.32 3.86 3.36
N PHE A 63 -0.07 3.45 3.60
CA PHE A 63 1.09 4.06 2.97
C PHE A 63 1.54 3.22 1.78
N LEU A 64 1.72 3.88 0.64
CA LEU A 64 2.25 3.29 -0.58
C LEU A 64 3.57 3.99 -0.92
N ASP A 65 4.54 3.23 -1.41
CA ASP A 65 5.83 3.78 -1.82
C ASP A 65 5.68 4.51 -3.16
N SER A 66 6.16 5.75 -3.24
CA SER A 66 6.14 6.57 -4.46
C SER A 66 7.41 6.45 -5.29
N ARG A 67 8.40 5.71 -4.79
CA ARG A 67 9.67 5.49 -5.49
C ARG A 67 9.52 4.47 -6.60
N LEU A 68 10.57 4.35 -7.39
CA LEU A 68 10.70 3.30 -8.37
C LEU A 68 10.98 1.97 -7.65
N LEU A 69 10.05 1.06 -7.71
CA LEU A 69 10.11 -0.26 -7.07
C LEU A 69 10.55 -1.31 -8.09
N ASN A 70 11.25 -2.33 -7.62
CA ASN A 70 11.62 -3.48 -8.41
C ASN A 70 10.55 -4.58 -8.25
N LEU A 71 10.22 -5.20 -9.35
CA LEU A 71 9.43 -6.42 -9.39
C LEU A 71 10.31 -7.52 -9.96
N ASP A 72 10.50 -8.57 -9.19
CA ASP A 72 11.35 -9.71 -9.50
C ASP A 72 10.49 -10.99 -9.39
N PRO A 73 9.78 -11.37 -10.48
CA PRO A 73 9.00 -12.59 -10.51
C PRO A 73 9.91 -13.80 -10.42
N GLN A 74 9.40 -14.91 -9.92
CA GLN A 74 10.19 -16.14 -9.86
C GLN A 74 10.59 -16.61 -11.27
N PRO A 75 11.86 -17.06 -11.46
CA PRO A 75 12.32 -17.62 -12.71
C PRO A 75 11.42 -18.79 -13.14
N GLU A 76 11.06 -18.82 -14.41
CA GLU A 76 10.19 -19.87 -14.95
C GLU A 76 10.93 -20.68 -16.03
N GLU A 77 10.76 -22.00 -15.96
CA GLU A 77 11.27 -22.90 -17.01
C GLU A 77 10.30 -22.88 -18.20
N MET A 78 10.84 -22.58 -19.38
CA MET A 78 10.07 -22.51 -20.62
C MET A 78 10.67 -23.44 -21.67
N ILE A 79 9.81 -23.99 -22.53
CA ILE A 79 10.19 -24.84 -23.65
C ILE A 79 10.08 -24.01 -24.93
N LEU A 80 11.18 -23.89 -25.65
CA LEU A 80 11.22 -23.24 -26.95
C LEU A 80 10.59 -24.10 -28.04
N SER A 81 10.34 -23.51 -29.20
CA SER A 81 9.84 -24.20 -30.40
C SER A 81 10.75 -25.32 -30.90
N ASP A 82 12.05 -25.27 -30.61
CA ASP A 82 13.05 -26.32 -30.95
C ASP A 82 13.19 -27.39 -29.84
N GLN A 83 12.24 -27.49 -28.93
CA GLN A 83 12.17 -28.44 -27.80
C GLN A 83 13.29 -28.28 -26.74
N LYS A 84 14.03 -27.19 -26.77
CA LYS A 84 15.00 -26.89 -25.73
C LYS A 84 14.32 -26.25 -24.52
N ARG A 85 14.78 -26.61 -23.33
CA ARG A 85 14.35 -26.02 -22.10
C ARG A 85 15.29 -24.86 -21.72
N ILE A 86 14.72 -23.74 -21.39
CA ILE A 86 15.45 -22.57 -20.88
C ILE A 86 14.84 -22.12 -19.59
N ILE A 87 15.66 -21.59 -18.68
CA ILE A 87 15.21 -20.87 -17.49
C ILE A 87 15.24 -19.40 -17.84
N VAL A 88 14.11 -18.74 -17.73
CA VAL A 88 13.99 -17.31 -18.00
C VAL A 88 13.83 -16.59 -16.69
N ASP A 89 14.74 -15.66 -16.45
CA ASP A 89 14.71 -14.72 -15.35
C ASP A 89 14.34 -13.34 -15.90
N SER A 90 13.36 -12.68 -15.28
CA SER A 90 12.86 -11.39 -15.74
C SER A 90 12.72 -10.45 -14.56
N PHE A 91 12.98 -9.19 -14.77
CA PHE A 91 12.73 -8.15 -13.78
C PHE A 91 12.02 -6.95 -14.42
N ALA A 92 11.25 -6.26 -13.64
CA ALA A 92 10.58 -5.04 -14.05
C ALA A 92 10.74 -3.95 -12.99
N ARG A 93 10.62 -2.71 -13.42
CA ARG A 93 10.56 -1.56 -12.50
C ARG A 93 9.24 -0.85 -12.69
N TYR A 94 8.64 -0.45 -11.60
CA TYR A 94 7.37 0.27 -11.63
C TYR A 94 7.33 1.34 -10.54
N ASN A 95 6.46 2.32 -10.71
CA ASN A 95 6.12 3.27 -9.67
C ASN A 95 4.60 3.46 -9.59
N ILE A 96 4.12 3.81 -8.41
CA ILE A 96 2.70 4.02 -8.17
C ILE A 96 2.43 5.52 -8.36
N ILE A 97 1.86 5.88 -9.51
CA ILE A 97 1.52 7.27 -9.85
C ILE A 97 0.18 7.66 -9.21
N ASP A 98 -0.80 6.75 -9.27
CA ASP A 98 -2.15 6.98 -8.74
C ASP A 98 -2.46 5.96 -7.65
N PRO A 99 -2.27 6.31 -6.37
CA PRO A 99 -2.50 5.40 -5.25
C PRO A 99 -3.97 4.97 -5.13
N LEU A 100 -4.92 5.80 -5.58
CA LEU A 100 -6.34 5.46 -5.54
C LEU A 100 -6.67 4.31 -6.50
N LYS A 101 -6.26 4.42 -7.76
CA LYS A 101 -6.47 3.36 -8.76
C LYS A 101 -5.73 2.09 -8.40
N PHE A 102 -4.50 2.23 -7.89
CA PHE A 102 -3.72 1.09 -7.43
C PHE A 102 -4.46 0.32 -6.32
N TYR A 103 -4.95 1.02 -5.31
CA TYR A 103 -5.67 0.40 -4.20
C TYR A 103 -7.00 -0.25 -4.66
N GLN A 104 -7.74 0.40 -5.55
CA GLN A 104 -8.99 -0.15 -6.09
C GLN A 104 -8.78 -1.41 -6.93
N THR A 105 -7.63 -1.52 -7.61
CA THR A 105 -7.33 -2.64 -8.51
C THR A 105 -6.70 -3.84 -7.78
N VAL A 106 -5.73 -3.59 -6.93
CA VAL A 106 -4.90 -4.66 -6.35
C VAL A 106 -4.81 -4.62 -4.82
N ARG A 107 -5.25 -3.56 -4.20
CA ARG A 107 -5.25 -3.28 -2.76
C ARG A 107 -3.88 -3.18 -2.10
N ASN A 108 -2.96 -4.07 -2.41
CA ASN A 108 -1.61 -4.10 -1.83
C ASN A 108 -0.54 -4.48 -2.86
N GLU A 109 0.72 -4.21 -2.52
CA GLU A 109 1.87 -4.48 -3.37
C GLU A 109 2.11 -5.98 -3.61
N THR A 110 1.79 -6.83 -2.65
CA THR A 110 1.94 -8.28 -2.78
C THR A 110 1.02 -8.83 -3.86
N THR A 111 -0.26 -8.47 -3.82
CA THR A 111 -1.24 -8.87 -4.84
C THR A 111 -0.88 -8.32 -6.22
N PHE A 112 -0.33 -7.09 -6.27
CA PHE A 112 0.18 -6.52 -7.51
C PHE A 112 1.33 -7.35 -8.08
N SER A 113 2.33 -7.66 -7.27
CA SER A 113 3.50 -8.45 -7.67
C SER A 113 3.09 -9.82 -8.22
N ASP A 114 2.18 -10.51 -7.56
CA ASP A 114 1.69 -11.83 -8.00
C ASP A 114 0.93 -11.77 -9.34
N ARG A 115 0.08 -10.77 -9.50
CA ARG A 115 -0.71 -10.62 -10.74
C ARG A 115 0.15 -10.15 -11.91
N PHE A 116 0.98 -9.15 -11.66
CA PHE A 116 1.81 -8.56 -12.70
C PHE A 116 2.96 -9.49 -13.10
N GLY A 117 3.54 -10.22 -12.17
CA GLY A 117 4.53 -11.24 -12.44
C GLY A 117 4.01 -12.32 -13.41
N ARG A 118 2.77 -12.80 -13.19
CA ARG A 118 2.12 -13.75 -14.11
C ARG A 118 1.89 -13.17 -15.51
N ILE A 119 1.56 -11.88 -15.60
CA ILE A 119 1.39 -11.20 -16.90
C ILE A 119 2.71 -11.10 -17.63
N ILE A 120 3.79 -10.72 -16.93
CA ILE A 120 5.14 -10.65 -17.50
C ILE A 120 5.56 -12.03 -18.02
N ASN A 121 5.44 -13.07 -17.22
CA ASN A 121 5.81 -14.44 -17.60
C ASN A 121 5.02 -14.92 -18.80
N ALA A 122 3.71 -14.64 -18.85
CA ALA A 122 2.87 -14.96 -20.01
C ALA A 122 3.30 -14.22 -21.27
N ALA A 123 3.61 -12.92 -21.17
CA ALA A 123 4.07 -12.12 -22.30
C ALA A 123 5.44 -12.59 -22.84
N VAL A 124 6.36 -12.91 -21.94
CA VAL A 124 7.69 -13.44 -22.28
C VAL A 124 7.55 -14.80 -22.97
N ARG A 125 6.69 -15.69 -22.44
CA ARG A 125 6.41 -16.99 -23.06
C ARG A 125 5.88 -16.85 -24.49
N LEU A 126 4.92 -15.96 -24.72
CA LEU A 126 4.40 -15.69 -26.06
C LEU A 126 5.48 -15.15 -27.00
N SER A 127 6.33 -14.25 -26.52
CA SER A 127 7.45 -13.71 -27.30
C SER A 127 8.45 -14.80 -27.70
N LEU A 128 8.77 -15.72 -26.79
CA LEU A 128 9.74 -16.80 -27.06
C LEU A 128 9.19 -17.90 -27.97
N ILE A 129 7.86 -18.16 -27.92
CA ILE A 129 7.23 -19.13 -28.80
C ILE A 129 7.22 -18.64 -30.28
N HIS A 130 7.15 -17.31 -30.48
CA HIS A 130 7.14 -16.71 -31.83
C HIS A 130 8.54 -16.47 -32.43
N ILE A 131 9.57 -16.69 -31.65
CA ILE A 131 10.96 -16.67 -32.15
C ILE A 131 11.32 -18.08 -32.68
#